data_51a0fb31214a177f77e1254c99b3a247
#
_entry.id   51a0fb31214a177f77e1254c99b3a247
#
_cell.length_a   1.000
_cell.length_b   1.000
_cell.length_c   1.000
_cell.angle_alpha   90.00
_cell.angle_beta   90.00
_cell.angle_gamma   90.00
#
_symmetry.space_group_name_H-M   'P 1'
#
loop_
_entity.id
_entity.type
_entity.pdbx_description
1 polymer ?
#
loop_
_entity_poly.entity_id
_entity_poly.type
_entity_poly.pdbx_seq_one_letter_code
_entity_poly.pdbx_strand_id
1 'polypeptide(L)'
;MTNVICGGKPETATNKRRVCVLCGGRSGEHEISLLSARAIIEALDRARNEVIVVGIGKDGQWHLQPDPDYLQKQSDPRTIHLDPSGPRVVLSADPEMHGLLILDDNATACSLLPLDLVFPVLHGPYGEDGTVQGLLELSRIAYIGAGVLGSAVGMDKDAMKRLLRDAGIPIPDFLVVYQRKWSREAQKCQDAVWERFAPPVFVKPANLGSSLGISKVKTKSDLPRAMETAFQYDTKVLVEEGIEGREIECSVLGNDEPVASAPGEIVPRHEFYSYEAKYLDEQGAALEIPAKLSEEMTEQVRQLAVAAYRTLCCEGMGRVDFFLTRDGRLLVGEINTIPGFTKISMYPKLWEASGLSFAELLDRLIELALECHERRRRLKIEHS
;
A
#
# COMPACT_ATOMS: atom_id res chain seq x y z
N MET A 1 -33.90 -8.84 -31.82
CA MET A 1 -34.21 -7.50 -31.27
C MET A 1 -34.98 -7.73 -30.00
N THR A 2 -34.30 -7.78 -28.87
CA THR A 2 -34.95 -7.98 -27.56
C THR A 2 -34.62 -6.73 -26.74
N ASN A 3 -35.67 -5.97 -26.45
CA ASN A 3 -35.61 -4.73 -25.67
C ASN A 3 -35.05 -5.03 -24.27
N VAL A 4 -33.86 -4.55 -23.97
CA VAL A 4 -33.38 -4.42 -22.60
C VAL A 4 -34.06 -3.20 -22.01
N ILE A 5 -35.06 -3.42 -21.19
CA ILE A 5 -35.76 -2.39 -20.44
C ILE A 5 -34.88 -2.02 -19.24
N CYS A 6 -34.05 -1.00 -19.39
CA CYS A 6 -33.46 -0.26 -18.27
C CYS A 6 -34.54 0.66 -17.68
N GLY A 7 -35.32 0.18 -16.72
CA GLY A 7 -36.41 0.95 -16.13
C GLY A 7 -36.70 0.55 -14.69
N GLY A 8 -35.68 0.67 -13.81
CA GLY A 8 -35.91 0.80 -12.36
C GLY A 8 -35.65 2.26 -11.97
N LYS A 9 -36.69 2.97 -11.50
CA LYS A 9 -36.51 4.26 -10.82
C LYS A 9 -35.58 4.01 -9.63
N PRO A 10 -34.58 4.88 -9.36
CA PRO A 10 -33.77 4.75 -8.17
C PRO A 10 -34.68 4.85 -6.95
N GLU A 11 -34.64 3.82 -6.09
CA GLU A 11 -35.15 3.90 -4.74
C GLU A 11 -34.56 5.12 -4.04
N THR A 12 -35.38 5.76 -3.23
CA THR A 12 -35.13 6.97 -2.43
C THR A 12 -33.66 7.20 -2.14
N ALA A 13 -33.11 8.29 -2.70
CA ALA A 13 -31.74 8.70 -2.52
C ALA A 13 -31.42 8.77 -1.01
N THR A 14 -30.75 7.77 -0.48
CA THR A 14 -30.10 7.87 0.81
C THR A 14 -29.04 8.95 0.66
N ASN A 15 -29.06 9.95 1.55
CA ASN A 15 -28.08 11.06 1.54
C ASN A 15 -26.68 10.60 1.98
N LYS A 16 -26.40 9.27 1.84
CA LYS A 16 -25.15 8.62 2.23
C LYS A 16 -24.24 8.42 1.01
N ARG A 17 -22.94 8.61 1.22
CA ARG A 17 -21.90 8.28 0.24
C ARG A 17 -21.76 6.77 0.09
N ARG A 18 -21.69 6.27 -1.13
CA ARG A 18 -21.40 4.87 -1.44
C ARG A 18 -19.91 4.65 -1.47
N VAL A 19 -19.36 4.13 -0.37
CA VAL A 19 -17.93 3.85 -0.21
C VAL A 19 -17.69 2.37 -0.45
N CYS A 20 -16.98 2.06 -1.53
CA CYS A 20 -16.55 0.70 -1.85
C CYS A 20 -15.22 0.39 -1.16
N VAL A 21 -15.22 -0.52 -0.19
CA VAL A 21 -13.99 -1.09 0.38
C VAL A 21 -13.57 -2.26 -0.51
N LEU A 22 -12.46 -2.08 -1.23
CA LEU A 22 -11.90 -3.07 -2.14
C LEU A 22 -10.77 -3.82 -1.43
N CYS A 23 -10.89 -5.14 -1.24
CA CYS A 23 -9.97 -5.92 -0.41
C CYS A 23 -9.63 -7.29 -1.00
N GLY A 24 -8.64 -7.97 -0.42
CA GLY A 24 -8.12 -9.24 -0.89
C GLY A 24 -6.96 -9.06 -1.86
N GLY A 25 -7.09 -9.55 -3.09
CA GLY A 25 -6.10 -9.36 -4.15
C GLY A 25 -5.22 -10.58 -4.43
N ARG A 26 -4.51 -10.52 -5.56
CA ARG A 26 -3.55 -11.55 -6.04
C ARG A 26 -2.16 -11.28 -5.46
N SER A 27 -2.03 -11.26 -4.15
CA SER A 27 -0.74 -11.01 -3.51
C SER A 27 -0.52 -11.95 -2.32
N GLY A 28 0.71 -12.02 -1.85
CA GLY A 28 1.04 -12.74 -0.62
C GLY A 28 0.48 -12.08 0.65
N GLU A 29 -0.13 -10.90 0.51
CA GLU A 29 -0.70 -10.11 1.60
C GLU A 29 -2.25 -10.12 1.59
N HIS A 30 -2.86 -11.10 0.89
CA HIS A 30 -4.30 -11.22 0.73
C HIS A 30 -5.05 -11.18 2.07
N GLU A 31 -4.64 -11.97 3.05
CA GLU A 31 -5.27 -12.06 4.36
C GLU A 31 -5.10 -10.75 5.16
N ILE A 32 -3.97 -10.08 5.02
CA ILE A 32 -3.70 -8.78 5.67
C ILE A 32 -4.63 -7.70 5.12
N SER A 33 -4.88 -7.74 3.81
CA SER A 33 -5.87 -6.87 3.16
C SER A 33 -7.27 -7.09 3.77
N LEU A 34 -7.70 -8.33 3.98
CA LEU A 34 -8.99 -8.64 4.61
C LEU A 34 -9.07 -8.14 6.05
N LEU A 35 -8.00 -8.30 6.83
CA LEU A 35 -7.92 -7.79 8.20
C LEU A 35 -7.97 -6.27 8.27
N SER A 36 -7.25 -5.59 7.38
CA SER A 36 -7.27 -4.13 7.24
C SER A 36 -8.68 -3.65 6.85
N ALA A 37 -9.30 -4.30 5.86
CA ALA A 37 -10.66 -3.99 5.43
C ALA A 37 -11.67 -4.16 6.57
N ARG A 38 -11.57 -5.25 7.35
CA ARG A 38 -12.41 -5.48 8.53
C ARG A 38 -12.36 -4.31 9.50
N ALA A 39 -11.16 -3.81 9.84
CA ALA A 39 -11.00 -2.70 10.76
C ALA A 39 -11.57 -1.39 10.20
N ILE A 40 -11.38 -1.12 8.92
CA ILE A 40 -11.95 0.04 8.22
C ILE A 40 -13.48 -0.03 8.20
N ILE A 41 -14.07 -1.17 7.83
CA ILE A 41 -15.53 -1.38 7.78
C ILE A 41 -16.17 -1.17 9.15
N GLU A 42 -15.49 -1.64 10.22
CA GLU A 42 -15.95 -1.46 11.61
C GLU A 42 -15.96 0.02 12.03
N ALA A 43 -15.00 0.81 11.56
CA ALA A 43 -14.80 2.19 12.01
C ALA A 43 -15.47 3.26 11.12
N LEU A 44 -15.88 2.92 9.90
CA LEU A 44 -16.56 3.84 9.00
C LEU A 44 -17.90 4.31 9.57
N ASP A 45 -18.13 5.61 9.57
CA ASP A 45 -19.40 6.20 10.00
C ASP A 45 -20.57 5.80 9.07
N ARG A 46 -21.37 4.85 9.53
CA ARG A 46 -22.53 4.32 8.79
C ARG A 46 -23.71 5.33 8.70
N ALA A 47 -23.69 6.41 9.45
CA ALA A 47 -24.68 7.49 9.29
C ALA A 47 -24.40 8.30 8.02
N ARG A 48 -23.13 8.48 7.66
CA ARG A 48 -22.66 9.27 6.51
C ARG A 48 -22.36 8.42 5.27
N ASN A 49 -22.02 7.14 5.46
CA ASN A 49 -21.52 6.27 4.40
C ASN A 49 -22.34 4.97 4.29
N GLU A 50 -22.72 4.63 3.08
CA GLU A 50 -23.17 3.30 2.70
C GLU A 50 -21.94 2.49 2.31
N VAL A 51 -21.65 1.44 3.05
CA VAL A 51 -20.44 0.62 2.82
C VAL A 51 -20.77 -0.53 1.90
N ILE A 52 -20.07 -0.59 0.78
CA ILE A 52 -20.08 -1.65 -0.20
C ILE A 52 -18.73 -2.38 -0.08
N VAL A 53 -18.73 -3.69 0.00
CA VAL A 53 -17.49 -4.47 0.09
C VAL A 53 -17.32 -5.31 -1.16
N VAL A 54 -16.17 -5.16 -1.80
CA VAL A 54 -15.77 -5.97 -2.95
C VAL A 54 -14.51 -6.74 -2.61
N GLY A 55 -14.60 -8.05 -2.68
CA GLY A 55 -13.47 -8.94 -2.46
C GLY A 55 -12.84 -9.37 -3.77
N ILE A 56 -11.52 -9.27 -3.87
CA ILE A 56 -10.73 -9.81 -4.98
C ILE A 56 -10.15 -11.15 -4.52
N GLY A 57 -10.53 -12.24 -5.18
CA GLY A 57 -9.99 -13.56 -4.90
C GLY A 57 -8.50 -13.68 -5.28
N LYS A 58 -7.83 -14.73 -4.79
CA LYS A 58 -6.45 -15.05 -5.18
C LYS A 58 -6.31 -15.39 -6.67
N ASP A 59 -7.40 -15.77 -7.31
CA ASP A 59 -7.53 -15.96 -8.76
C ASP A 59 -7.71 -14.64 -9.54
N GLY A 60 -7.93 -13.53 -8.83
CA GLY A 60 -8.14 -12.19 -9.40
C GLY A 60 -9.59 -11.88 -9.76
N GLN A 61 -10.55 -12.75 -9.45
CA GLN A 61 -11.97 -12.46 -9.67
C GLN A 61 -12.51 -11.51 -8.59
N TRP A 62 -13.36 -10.58 -9.00
CA TRP A 62 -13.98 -9.60 -8.12
C TRP A 62 -15.38 -10.04 -7.76
N HIS A 63 -15.70 -10.11 -6.47
CA HIS A 63 -16.99 -10.52 -5.95
C HIS A 63 -17.55 -9.45 -5.01
N LEU A 64 -18.78 -9.04 -5.26
CA LEU A 64 -19.52 -8.21 -4.31
C LEU A 64 -19.82 -9.08 -3.09
N GLN A 65 -19.48 -8.59 -1.89
CA GLN A 65 -19.81 -9.29 -0.66
C GLN A 65 -21.27 -8.96 -0.29
N PRO A 66 -22.19 -9.96 -0.25
CA PRO A 66 -23.59 -9.71 0.00
C PRO A 66 -23.87 -9.11 1.38
N ASP A 67 -23.07 -9.47 2.35
CA ASP A 67 -23.08 -8.93 3.70
C ASP A 67 -21.82 -8.09 3.92
N PRO A 68 -21.91 -6.75 3.98
CA PRO A 68 -20.77 -5.88 4.25
C PRO A 68 -20.06 -6.16 5.58
N ASP A 69 -20.75 -6.78 6.52
CA ASP A 69 -20.21 -7.10 7.83
C ASP A 69 -19.71 -8.55 7.94
N TYR A 70 -19.65 -9.28 6.83
CA TYR A 70 -19.19 -10.68 6.78
C TYR A 70 -17.79 -10.87 7.40
N LEU A 71 -16.85 -9.98 7.08
CA LEU A 71 -15.50 -10.04 7.62
C LEU A 71 -15.46 -9.81 9.14
N GLN A 72 -16.38 -9.02 9.68
CA GLN A 72 -16.46 -8.74 11.13
C GLN A 72 -16.93 -9.97 11.93
N LYS A 73 -17.69 -10.87 11.32
CA LYS A 73 -18.20 -12.10 11.95
C LYS A 73 -17.15 -13.18 12.11
N GLN A 74 -15.96 -13.00 11.48
CA GLN A 74 -14.86 -13.96 11.55
C GLN A 74 -13.94 -13.62 12.72
N SER A 75 -13.86 -14.52 13.70
CA SER A 75 -13.10 -14.29 14.94
C SER A 75 -11.60 -14.56 14.79
N ASP A 76 -11.21 -15.55 13.98
CA ASP A 76 -9.80 -15.96 13.82
C ASP A 76 -9.16 -15.27 12.60
N PRO A 77 -8.17 -14.39 12.82
CA PRO A 77 -7.44 -13.73 11.75
C PRO A 77 -6.71 -14.68 10.78
N ARG A 78 -6.39 -15.89 11.23
CA ARG A 78 -5.66 -16.88 10.42
C ARG A 78 -6.55 -17.58 9.39
N THR A 79 -7.86 -17.55 9.60
CA THR A 79 -8.86 -18.20 8.75
C THR A 79 -9.78 -17.21 8.06
N ILE A 80 -9.48 -15.93 8.13
CA ILE A 80 -10.29 -14.88 7.49
C ILE A 80 -10.35 -15.11 5.97
N HIS A 81 -11.56 -15.04 5.41
CA HIS A 81 -11.78 -15.29 3.98
C HIS A 81 -12.98 -14.47 3.47
N LEU A 82 -13.07 -14.34 2.14
CA LEU A 82 -14.21 -13.74 1.45
C LEU A 82 -15.41 -14.69 1.41
N ASP A 83 -16.62 -14.12 1.36
CA ASP A 83 -17.82 -14.92 1.06
C ASP A 83 -17.79 -15.35 -0.42
N PRO A 84 -17.75 -16.67 -0.72
CA PRO A 84 -17.70 -17.14 -2.09
C PRO A 84 -19.04 -17.06 -2.81
N SER A 85 -20.15 -16.79 -2.11
CA SER A 85 -21.51 -16.76 -2.67
C SER A 85 -21.87 -15.45 -3.37
N GLY A 86 -21.04 -14.43 -3.23
CA GLY A 86 -21.30 -13.12 -3.80
C GLY A 86 -21.22 -13.08 -5.33
N PRO A 87 -22.08 -12.31 -6.00
CA PRO A 87 -22.05 -12.21 -7.46
C PRO A 87 -20.73 -11.60 -7.95
N ARG A 88 -20.31 -12.01 -9.14
CA ARG A 88 -19.14 -11.40 -9.80
C ARG A 88 -19.45 -9.96 -10.20
N VAL A 89 -18.46 -9.10 -10.07
CA VAL A 89 -18.55 -7.71 -10.47
C VAL A 89 -17.37 -7.29 -11.35
N VAL A 90 -17.59 -6.28 -12.17
CA VAL A 90 -16.55 -5.66 -12.98
C VAL A 90 -16.65 -4.15 -12.80
N LEU A 91 -15.53 -3.51 -12.54
CA LEU A 91 -15.45 -2.05 -12.59
C LEU A 91 -15.39 -1.62 -14.06
N SER A 92 -16.36 -0.80 -14.48
CA SER A 92 -16.37 -0.28 -15.83
C SER A 92 -15.33 0.82 -16.01
N ALA A 93 -14.54 0.73 -17.08
CA ALA A 93 -13.67 1.82 -17.51
C ALA A 93 -14.44 2.93 -18.27
N ASP A 94 -15.73 2.75 -18.53
CA ASP A 94 -16.58 3.78 -19.12
C ASP A 94 -16.87 4.87 -18.07
N PRO A 95 -16.41 6.11 -18.31
CA PRO A 95 -16.52 7.19 -17.33
C PRO A 95 -17.96 7.66 -17.07
N GLU A 96 -18.94 7.24 -17.90
CA GLU A 96 -20.35 7.57 -17.67
C GLU A 96 -21.05 6.57 -16.75
N MET A 97 -20.46 5.39 -16.51
CA MET A 97 -21.09 4.36 -15.68
C MET A 97 -20.89 4.60 -14.18
N HIS A 98 -19.77 5.18 -13.77
CA HIS A 98 -19.44 5.51 -12.36
C HIS A 98 -19.81 4.40 -11.34
N GLY A 99 -19.41 3.14 -11.62
CA GLY A 99 -19.79 2.06 -10.71
C GLY A 99 -19.38 0.67 -11.15
N LEU A 100 -19.90 -0.30 -10.43
CA LEU A 100 -19.69 -1.73 -10.66
C LEU A 100 -20.82 -2.31 -11.50
N LEU A 101 -20.48 -3.06 -12.51
CA LEU A 101 -21.42 -3.93 -13.24
C LEU A 101 -21.50 -5.27 -12.49
N ILE A 102 -22.69 -5.61 -12.02
CA ILE A 102 -22.98 -6.92 -11.44
C ILE A 102 -23.24 -7.90 -12.59
N LEU A 103 -22.57 -9.04 -12.57
CA LEU A 103 -22.68 -10.07 -13.60
C LEU A 103 -23.58 -11.22 -13.11
N ASP A 104 -24.36 -11.78 -14.02
CA ASP A 104 -25.05 -13.06 -13.82
C ASP A 104 -24.10 -14.27 -14.00
N ASP A 105 -24.62 -15.48 -13.82
CA ASP A 105 -23.87 -16.73 -13.97
C ASP A 105 -23.28 -16.94 -15.39
N ASN A 106 -23.83 -16.28 -16.38
CA ASN A 106 -23.35 -16.29 -17.78
C ASN A 106 -22.34 -15.16 -18.07
N ALA A 107 -21.89 -14.43 -17.06
CA ALA A 107 -21.05 -13.25 -17.15
C ALA A 107 -21.66 -12.10 -18.00
N THR A 108 -23.00 -12.02 -18.01
CA THR A 108 -23.76 -10.91 -18.62
C THR A 108 -24.00 -9.85 -17.55
N ALA A 109 -23.82 -8.58 -17.90
CA ALA A 109 -24.10 -7.46 -16.98
C ALA A 109 -25.62 -7.35 -16.75
N CYS A 110 -26.05 -7.48 -15.49
CA CYS A 110 -27.46 -7.43 -15.09
C CYS A 110 -27.87 -6.06 -14.54
N SER A 111 -26.98 -5.41 -13.81
CA SER A 111 -27.28 -4.13 -13.16
C SER A 111 -26.00 -3.36 -12.88
N LEU A 112 -26.17 -2.04 -12.73
CA LEU A 112 -25.13 -1.10 -12.33
C LEU A 112 -25.32 -0.76 -10.86
N LEU A 113 -24.25 -0.92 -10.06
CA LEU A 113 -24.15 -0.46 -8.69
C LEU A 113 -23.26 0.80 -8.68
N PRO A 114 -23.84 2.01 -8.57
CA PRO A 114 -23.07 3.25 -8.57
C PRO A 114 -22.18 3.37 -7.33
N LEU A 115 -21.01 3.96 -7.50
CA LEU A 115 -20.04 4.25 -6.44
C LEU A 115 -19.70 5.73 -6.42
N ASP A 116 -19.52 6.28 -5.21
CA ASP A 116 -19.03 7.65 -5.04
C ASP A 116 -17.53 7.67 -4.75
N LEU A 117 -17.01 6.60 -4.10
CA LEU A 117 -15.62 6.50 -3.71
C LEU A 117 -15.20 5.03 -3.55
N VAL A 118 -13.94 4.74 -3.89
CA VAL A 118 -13.29 3.45 -3.60
C VAL A 118 -12.19 3.63 -2.57
N PHE A 119 -12.17 2.78 -1.56
CA PHE A 119 -11.06 2.61 -0.64
C PHE A 119 -10.32 1.33 -1.02
N PRO A 120 -9.23 1.42 -1.81
CA PRO A 120 -8.42 0.26 -2.13
C PRO A 120 -7.59 -0.12 -0.90
N VAL A 121 -7.94 -1.23 -0.26
CA VAL A 121 -7.26 -1.80 0.90
C VAL A 121 -6.49 -3.02 0.41
N LEU A 122 -5.64 -2.82 -0.60
CA LEU A 122 -4.91 -3.87 -1.30
C LEU A 122 -3.42 -3.69 -1.06
N HIS A 123 -2.76 -4.73 -0.54
CA HIS A 123 -1.33 -4.67 -0.26
C HIS A 123 -0.53 -5.45 -1.30
N GLY A 124 0.66 -4.92 -1.65
CA GLY A 124 1.57 -5.53 -2.60
C GLY A 124 1.18 -5.34 -4.08
N PRO A 125 1.63 -6.24 -4.97
CA PRO A 125 1.38 -6.16 -6.41
C PRO A 125 -0.10 -6.08 -6.77
N TYR A 126 -0.41 -5.32 -7.83
CA TYR A 126 -1.76 -4.99 -8.31
C TYR A 126 -2.59 -4.10 -7.37
N GLY A 127 -2.11 -3.81 -6.15
CA GLY A 127 -2.75 -2.94 -5.18
C GLY A 127 -2.03 -1.61 -4.99
N GLU A 128 -0.69 -1.66 -4.81
CA GLU A 128 0.16 -0.50 -4.49
C GLU A 128 1.06 -0.06 -5.64
N ASP A 129 0.96 -0.68 -6.82
CA ASP A 129 1.85 -0.49 -7.97
C ASP A 129 1.29 0.44 -9.06
N GLY A 130 0.17 1.08 -8.83
CA GLY A 130 -0.51 1.95 -9.80
C GLY A 130 -1.52 1.23 -10.70
N THR A 131 -1.60 -0.11 -10.66
CA THR A 131 -2.47 -0.89 -11.54
C THR A 131 -3.95 -0.65 -11.24
N VAL A 132 -4.38 -0.83 -9.99
CA VAL A 132 -5.77 -0.58 -9.59
C VAL A 132 -6.09 0.92 -9.65
N GLN A 133 -5.13 1.79 -9.32
CA GLN A 133 -5.28 3.24 -9.42
C GLN A 133 -5.54 3.65 -10.87
N GLY A 134 -4.83 3.06 -11.84
CA GLY A 134 -5.05 3.30 -13.27
C GLY A 134 -6.46 2.91 -13.73
N LEU A 135 -7.00 1.80 -13.22
CA LEU A 135 -8.37 1.39 -13.52
C LEU A 135 -9.39 2.39 -12.92
N LEU A 136 -9.16 2.86 -11.70
CA LEU A 136 -10.02 3.85 -11.03
C LEU A 136 -9.97 5.22 -11.72
N GLU A 137 -8.80 5.64 -12.23
CA GLU A 137 -8.67 6.87 -13.04
C GLU A 137 -9.48 6.78 -14.35
N LEU A 138 -9.40 5.65 -15.06
CA LEU A 138 -10.19 5.44 -16.29
C LEU A 138 -11.69 5.48 -16.01
N SER A 139 -12.12 4.92 -14.90
CA SER A 139 -13.52 4.88 -14.46
C SER A 139 -14.02 6.21 -13.89
N ARG A 140 -13.16 7.22 -13.74
CA ARG A 140 -13.44 8.50 -13.10
C ARG A 140 -14.13 8.39 -11.73
N ILE A 141 -13.72 7.43 -10.92
CA ILE A 141 -14.22 7.25 -9.56
C ILE A 141 -13.16 7.76 -8.58
N ALA A 142 -13.58 8.52 -7.57
CA ALA A 142 -12.69 8.95 -6.49
C ALA A 142 -12.13 7.75 -5.74
N TYR A 143 -10.88 7.82 -5.29
CA TYR A 143 -10.26 6.74 -4.51
C TYR A 143 -9.28 7.30 -3.48
N ILE A 144 -9.13 6.56 -2.38
CA ILE A 144 -8.23 6.91 -1.28
C ILE A 144 -6.80 6.43 -1.61
N GLY A 145 -5.82 7.25 -1.29
CA GLY A 145 -4.40 6.95 -1.39
C GLY A 145 -3.71 7.61 -2.57
N ALA A 146 -2.47 7.23 -2.79
CA ALA A 146 -1.63 7.78 -3.84
C ALA A 146 -2.18 7.49 -5.24
N GLY A 147 -1.99 8.41 -6.18
CA GLY A 147 -2.33 8.25 -7.58
C GLY A 147 -1.42 7.23 -8.30
N VAL A 148 -1.64 7.07 -9.60
CA VAL A 148 -0.91 6.09 -10.43
C VAL A 148 0.61 6.27 -10.29
N LEU A 149 1.11 7.50 -10.43
CA LEU A 149 2.55 7.77 -10.38
C LEU A 149 3.12 7.50 -9.00
N GLY A 150 2.51 8.05 -7.94
CA GLY A 150 2.98 7.86 -6.56
C GLY A 150 3.00 6.39 -6.15
N SER A 151 1.96 5.63 -6.51
CA SER A 151 1.90 4.18 -6.27
C SER A 151 2.99 3.43 -7.02
N ALA A 152 3.15 3.67 -8.32
CA ALA A 152 4.13 2.97 -9.14
C ALA A 152 5.58 3.24 -8.70
N VAL A 153 5.94 4.49 -8.44
CA VAL A 153 7.30 4.83 -8.00
C VAL A 153 7.56 4.47 -6.54
N GLY A 154 6.53 4.51 -5.67
CA GLY A 154 6.63 4.08 -4.29
C GLY A 154 6.89 2.57 -4.16
N MET A 155 6.27 1.79 -5.04
CA MET A 155 6.42 0.33 -5.04
C MET A 155 7.77 -0.13 -5.59
N ASP A 156 8.27 0.50 -6.65
CA ASP A 156 9.54 0.16 -7.29
C ASP A 156 10.73 0.76 -6.51
N LYS A 157 11.40 -0.05 -5.69
CA LYS A 157 12.52 0.39 -4.84
C LYS A 157 13.67 1.05 -5.60
N ASP A 158 13.93 0.67 -6.85
CA ASP A 158 14.96 1.30 -7.67
C ASP A 158 14.52 2.71 -8.12
N ALA A 159 13.30 2.84 -8.66
CA ALA A 159 12.75 4.12 -9.07
C ALA A 159 12.62 5.08 -7.87
N MET A 160 12.05 4.61 -6.77
CA MET A 160 11.93 5.34 -5.51
C MET A 160 13.27 5.89 -5.04
N LYS A 161 14.28 5.03 -4.89
CA LYS A 161 15.60 5.43 -4.39
C LYS A 161 16.33 6.39 -5.33
N ARG A 162 16.17 6.25 -6.63
CA ARG A 162 16.72 7.20 -7.60
C ARG A 162 16.12 8.58 -7.46
N LEU A 163 14.79 8.67 -7.33
CA LEU A 163 14.10 9.96 -7.14
C LEU A 163 14.48 10.61 -5.81
N LEU A 164 14.51 9.85 -4.73
CA LEU A 164 14.94 10.34 -3.41
C LEU A 164 16.37 10.86 -3.45
N ARG A 165 17.30 10.13 -4.08
CA ARG A 165 18.70 10.54 -4.23
C ARG A 165 18.83 11.81 -5.07
N ASP A 166 18.10 11.93 -6.17
CA ASP A 166 18.09 13.12 -7.02
C ASP A 166 17.60 14.37 -6.26
N ALA A 167 16.63 14.17 -5.36
CA ALA A 167 16.14 15.22 -4.45
C ALA A 167 17.06 15.50 -3.25
N GLY A 168 18.20 14.83 -3.14
CA GLY A 168 19.13 14.98 -2.01
C GLY A 168 18.68 14.36 -0.70
N ILE A 169 17.68 13.47 -0.73
CA ILE A 169 17.18 12.76 0.44
C ILE A 169 18.10 11.55 0.72
N PRO A 170 18.63 11.43 1.96
CA PRO A 170 19.52 10.34 2.33
C PRO A 170 18.84 8.98 2.27
N ILE A 171 19.48 8.02 1.62
CA ILE A 171 19.01 6.63 1.45
C ILE A 171 20.19 5.67 1.68
N PRO A 172 19.93 4.39 2.03
CA PRO A 172 20.95 3.35 1.97
C PRO A 172 21.53 3.20 0.57
N ASP A 173 22.83 2.97 0.46
CA ASP A 173 23.48 2.76 -0.82
C ASP A 173 23.06 1.40 -1.45
N PHE A 174 22.95 1.35 -2.79
CA PHE A 174 22.41 0.18 -3.47
C PHE A 174 22.95 -0.01 -4.87
N LEU A 175 22.92 -1.26 -5.33
CA LEU A 175 23.15 -1.70 -6.72
C LEU A 175 21.92 -2.39 -7.26
N VAL A 176 21.63 -2.16 -8.55
CA VAL A 176 20.54 -2.83 -9.26
C VAL A 176 21.10 -3.91 -10.17
N VAL A 177 20.55 -5.10 -10.07
CA VAL A 177 20.90 -6.26 -10.90
C VAL A 177 19.66 -6.76 -11.62
N TYR A 178 19.70 -6.81 -12.94
CA TYR A 178 18.63 -7.39 -13.76
C TYR A 178 18.88 -8.90 -13.96
N GLN A 179 17.83 -9.70 -13.94
CA GLN A 179 17.86 -11.15 -14.11
C GLN A 179 18.64 -11.55 -15.39
N ARG A 180 18.40 -10.84 -16.51
CA ARG A 180 19.11 -11.09 -17.76
C ARG A 180 20.61 -10.86 -17.67
N LYS A 181 21.07 -9.86 -16.88
CA LYS A 181 22.49 -9.59 -16.67
C LYS A 181 23.09 -10.66 -15.76
N TRP A 182 22.39 -11.00 -14.66
CA TRP A 182 22.81 -12.06 -13.75
C TRP A 182 22.99 -13.40 -14.47
N SER A 183 22.02 -13.82 -15.30
CA SER A 183 22.10 -15.10 -16.04
C SER A 183 23.27 -15.19 -17.01
N ARG A 184 23.83 -14.07 -17.47
CA ARG A 184 24.94 -14.03 -18.44
C ARG A 184 26.28 -13.78 -17.78
N GLU A 185 26.33 -13.01 -16.72
CA GLU A 185 27.54 -12.41 -16.15
C GLU A 185 27.51 -12.45 -14.63
N ALA A 186 27.04 -13.56 -14.01
CA ALA A 186 26.84 -13.65 -12.56
C ALA A 186 28.11 -13.27 -11.77
N GLN A 187 29.30 -13.74 -12.22
CA GLN A 187 30.54 -13.41 -11.54
C GLN A 187 30.83 -11.90 -11.54
N LYS A 188 30.66 -11.23 -12.68
CA LYS A 188 30.87 -9.77 -12.76
C LYS A 188 29.89 -9.01 -11.90
N CYS A 189 28.65 -9.50 -11.77
CA CYS A 189 27.66 -8.89 -10.86
C CYS A 189 28.09 -9.07 -9.41
N GLN A 190 28.57 -10.23 -9.02
CA GLN A 190 29.10 -10.49 -7.68
C GLN A 190 30.31 -9.61 -7.38
N ASP A 191 31.27 -9.53 -8.31
CA ASP A 191 32.45 -8.68 -8.16
C ASP A 191 32.06 -7.21 -7.93
N ALA A 192 31.12 -6.68 -8.72
CA ALA A 192 30.60 -5.31 -8.56
C ALA A 192 29.93 -5.08 -7.20
N VAL A 193 29.20 -6.08 -6.67
CA VAL A 193 28.62 -6.00 -5.32
C VAL A 193 29.72 -5.91 -4.27
N TRP A 194 30.74 -6.76 -4.35
CA TRP A 194 31.79 -6.85 -3.33
C TRP A 194 32.90 -5.80 -3.47
N GLU A 195 32.98 -5.13 -4.61
CA GLU A 195 33.76 -3.89 -4.75
C GLU A 195 33.11 -2.70 -4.04
N ARG A 196 31.76 -2.69 -4.00
CA ARG A 196 31.00 -1.57 -3.44
C ARG A 196 30.65 -1.76 -1.98
N PHE A 197 30.32 -3.00 -1.56
CA PHE A 197 29.81 -3.28 -0.23
C PHE A 197 30.62 -4.32 0.51
N ALA A 198 30.67 -4.19 1.83
CA ALA A 198 31.06 -5.26 2.75
C ALA A 198 29.79 -5.99 3.27
N PRO A 199 29.88 -7.30 3.59
CA PRO A 199 28.78 -7.97 4.29
C PRO A 199 28.52 -7.35 5.67
N PRO A 200 27.26 -7.36 6.16
CA PRO A 200 26.10 -7.92 5.50
C PRO A 200 25.50 -6.99 4.45
N VAL A 201 24.91 -7.57 3.38
CA VAL A 201 24.07 -6.84 2.43
C VAL A 201 22.68 -7.45 2.39
N PHE A 202 21.68 -6.66 1.93
CA PHE A 202 20.33 -7.15 1.72
C PHE A 202 20.02 -7.27 0.24
N VAL A 203 19.54 -8.43 -0.18
CA VAL A 203 19.05 -8.69 -1.54
C VAL A 203 17.54 -8.62 -1.53
N LYS A 204 16.96 -7.77 -2.37
CA LYS A 204 15.52 -7.45 -2.37
C LYS A 204 14.95 -7.43 -3.79
N PRO A 205 13.78 -8.06 -4.07
CA PRO A 205 13.01 -7.77 -5.27
C PRO A 205 12.65 -6.28 -5.33
N ALA A 206 12.60 -5.68 -6.54
CA ALA A 206 12.31 -4.25 -6.66
C ALA A 206 10.86 -3.92 -6.33
N ASN A 207 9.91 -4.75 -6.82
CA ASN A 207 8.46 -4.48 -6.76
C ASN A 207 7.73 -5.47 -5.84
N LEU A 208 8.12 -5.53 -4.56
CA LEU A 208 7.48 -6.43 -3.61
C LEU A 208 7.53 -5.85 -2.19
N GLY A 209 6.45 -6.08 -1.41
CA GLY A 209 6.31 -5.69 -0.02
C GLY A 209 6.58 -6.82 0.97
N SER A 210 6.28 -6.57 2.25
CA SER A 210 6.21 -7.55 3.35
C SER A 210 7.42 -8.47 3.50
N SER A 211 8.61 -8.00 3.16
CA SER A 211 9.88 -8.77 3.26
C SER A 211 9.91 -10.08 2.43
N LEU A 212 8.96 -10.31 1.53
CA LEU A 212 8.95 -11.48 0.66
C LEU A 212 10.13 -11.43 -0.32
N GLY A 213 10.84 -12.55 -0.46
CA GLY A 213 12.02 -12.64 -1.33
C GLY A 213 13.25 -11.87 -0.86
N ILE A 214 13.20 -11.20 0.31
CA ILE A 214 14.34 -10.50 0.90
C ILE A 214 15.27 -11.50 1.60
N SER A 215 16.58 -11.33 1.38
CA SER A 215 17.61 -12.13 2.03
C SER A 215 18.70 -11.24 2.62
N LYS A 216 19.07 -11.49 3.89
CA LYS A 216 20.26 -10.92 4.53
C LYS A 216 21.46 -11.80 4.18
N VAL A 217 22.40 -11.28 3.43
CA VAL A 217 23.62 -11.98 2.97
C VAL A 217 24.75 -11.66 3.93
N LYS A 218 25.13 -12.64 4.76
CA LYS A 218 26.17 -12.49 5.79
C LYS A 218 27.57 -12.82 5.27
N THR A 219 27.65 -13.66 4.23
CA THR A 219 28.92 -14.06 3.61
C THR A 219 28.86 -13.93 2.09
N LYS A 220 30.02 -13.78 1.44
CA LYS A 220 30.08 -13.65 -0.02
C LYS A 220 29.49 -14.86 -0.75
N SER A 221 29.63 -16.05 -0.19
CA SER A 221 29.13 -17.30 -0.74
C SER A 221 27.60 -17.42 -0.75
N ASP A 222 26.89 -16.65 0.08
CA ASP A 222 25.44 -16.71 0.17
C ASP A 222 24.74 -15.87 -0.92
N LEU A 223 25.48 -14.94 -1.57
CA LEU A 223 24.91 -14.00 -2.53
C LEU A 223 24.21 -14.69 -3.71
N PRO A 224 24.79 -15.73 -4.36
CA PRO A 224 24.10 -16.38 -5.48
C PRO A 224 22.74 -16.93 -5.12
N ARG A 225 22.63 -17.62 -3.98
CA ARG A 225 21.35 -18.16 -3.50
C ARG A 225 20.34 -17.06 -3.20
N ALA A 226 20.78 -15.97 -2.58
CA ALA A 226 19.92 -14.82 -2.30
C ALA A 226 19.38 -14.17 -3.58
N MET A 227 20.24 -14.02 -4.61
CA MET A 227 19.85 -13.51 -5.93
C MET A 227 18.84 -14.43 -6.62
N GLU A 228 19.07 -15.74 -6.62
CA GLU A 228 18.15 -16.72 -7.19
C GLU A 228 16.79 -16.69 -6.49
N THR A 229 16.77 -16.56 -5.17
CA THR A 229 15.53 -16.42 -4.40
C THR A 229 14.76 -15.14 -4.80
N ALA A 230 15.45 -14.00 -4.86
CA ALA A 230 14.81 -12.72 -5.21
C ALA A 230 14.29 -12.70 -6.67
N PHE A 231 15.00 -13.34 -7.60
CA PHE A 231 14.57 -13.46 -9.00
C PHE A 231 13.37 -14.39 -9.22
N GLN A 232 12.92 -15.13 -8.22
CA GLN A 232 11.61 -15.82 -8.29
C GLN A 232 10.44 -14.86 -8.23
N TYR A 233 10.65 -13.65 -7.70
CA TYR A 233 9.61 -12.66 -7.45
C TYR A 233 9.67 -11.46 -8.40
N ASP A 234 10.86 -11.09 -8.90
CA ASP A 234 11.03 -9.95 -9.80
C ASP A 234 12.22 -10.17 -10.76
N THR A 235 12.14 -9.58 -11.93
CA THR A 235 13.25 -9.56 -12.91
C THR A 235 14.29 -8.49 -12.61
N LYS A 236 14.02 -7.61 -11.65
CA LYS A 236 14.89 -6.55 -11.14
C LYS A 236 15.07 -6.69 -9.63
N VAL A 237 16.32 -6.77 -9.20
CA VAL A 237 16.73 -7.00 -7.81
C VAL A 237 17.67 -5.90 -7.36
N LEU A 238 17.50 -5.42 -6.13
CA LEU A 238 18.43 -4.52 -5.46
C LEU A 238 19.33 -5.31 -4.51
N VAL A 239 20.59 -4.92 -4.48
CA VAL A 239 21.53 -5.28 -3.41
C VAL A 239 21.85 -4.00 -2.65
N GLU A 240 21.47 -3.95 -1.40
CA GLU A 240 21.63 -2.78 -0.51
C GLU A 240 22.65 -3.05 0.58
N GLU A 241 23.36 -2.01 1.00
CA GLU A 241 24.20 -2.07 2.20
C GLU A 241 23.36 -2.42 3.44
N GLY A 242 23.93 -3.21 4.33
CA GLY A 242 23.31 -3.52 5.61
C GLY A 242 23.47 -2.36 6.60
N ILE A 243 22.37 -1.72 6.97
CA ILE A 243 22.35 -0.65 7.95
C ILE A 243 22.18 -1.23 9.36
N GLU A 244 23.10 -0.93 10.25
CA GLU A 244 22.92 -1.16 11.68
C GLU A 244 22.32 0.09 12.33
N GLY A 245 21.07 -0.03 12.81
CA GLY A 245 20.37 1.12 13.37
C GLY A 245 19.01 0.75 13.93
N ARG A 246 18.27 1.78 14.32
CA ARG A 246 16.89 1.71 14.79
C ARG A 246 15.96 1.86 13.58
N GLU A 247 14.85 1.13 13.57
CA GLU A 247 13.81 1.25 12.52
C GLU A 247 12.75 2.22 13.01
N ILE A 248 12.65 3.37 12.32
CA ILE A 248 11.71 4.45 12.67
C ILE A 248 10.68 4.56 11.55
N GLU A 249 9.41 4.64 11.90
CA GLU A 249 8.30 4.84 10.96
C GLU A 249 7.60 6.16 11.24
N CYS A 250 7.19 6.87 10.18
CA CYS A 250 6.45 8.11 10.26
C CYS A 250 5.30 8.11 9.24
N SER A 251 4.09 8.34 9.72
CA SER A 251 2.90 8.43 8.86
C SER A 251 2.75 9.83 8.28
N VAL A 252 2.36 9.91 7.01
CA VAL A 252 2.08 11.18 6.32
C VAL A 252 0.63 11.16 5.81
N LEU A 253 -0.05 12.29 5.93
CA LEU A 253 -1.44 12.49 5.55
C LEU A 253 -1.61 13.83 4.84
N GLY A 254 -2.25 13.84 3.68
CA GLY A 254 -2.59 15.07 2.96
C GLY A 254 -2.23 15.03 1.49
N ASN A 255 -2.67 16.06 0.77
CA ASN A 255 -2.41 16.28 -0.66
C ASN A 255 -1.33 17.36 -0.84
N ASP A 256 -1.72 18.60 -1.12
CA ASP A 256 -0.79 19.70 -1.42
C ASP A 256 0.02 20.13 -0.18
N GLU A 257 -0.58 20.06 1.00
CA GLU A 257 0.05 20.40 2.28
C GLU A 257 0.06 19.18 3.22
N PRO A 258 0.86 18.14 2.91
CA PRO A 258 0.90 16.95 3.75
C PRO A 258 1.55 17.24 5.10
N VAL A 259 1.03 16.59 6.13
CA VAL A 259 1.51 16.64 7.50
C VAL A 259 2.03 15.29 7.95
N ALA A 260 3.01 15.28 8.85
CA ALA A 260 3.59 14.07 9.41
C ALA A 260 3.13 13.86 10.86
N SER A 261 2.89 12.60 11.22
CA SER A 261 2.57 12.17 12.59
C SER A 261 3.76 12.28 13.54
N ALA A 262 3.57 11.97 14.80
CA ALA A 262 4.65 11.56 15.68
C ALA A 262 5.31 10.29 15.11
N PRO A 263 6.66 10.17 15.13
CA PRO A 263 7.33 8.95 14.70
C PRO A 263 7.18 7.83 15.73
N GLY A 264 7.15 6.59 15.24
CA GLY A 264 7.22 5.38 16.06
C GLY A 264 8.47 4.57 15.76
N GLU A 265 8.80 3.66 16.63
CA GLU A 265 9.93 2.74 16.48
C GLU A 265 9.47 1.30 16.51
N ILE A 266 9.98 0.51 15.57
CA ILE A 266 9.86 -0.94 15.60
C ILE A 266 11.10 -1.49 16.29
N VAL A 267 10.90 -2.16 17.43
CA VAL A 267 11.97 -2.85 18.15
C VAL A 267 11.83 -4.35 17.90
N PRO A 268 12.58 -4.91 16.92
CA PRO A 268 12.50 -6.34 16.62
C PRO A 268 12.95 -7.18 17.82
N ARG A 269 12.23 -8.24 18.14
CA ARG A 269 12.66 -9.24 19.14
C ARG A 269 13.47 -10.37 18.53
N HIS A 270 13.47 -10.46 17.18
CA HIS A 270 14.24 -11.43 16.40
C HIS A 270 15.22 -10.72 15.47
N GLU A 271 16.27 -11.42 15.04
CA GLU A 271 17.33 -10.86 14.17
C GLU A 271 16.81 -10.36 12.81
N PHE A 272 15.61 -10.78 12.38
CA PHE A 272 14.96 -10.36 11.15
C PHE A 272 13.45 -10.22 11.35
N TYR A 273 12.89 -9.06 11.01
CA TYR A 273 11.46 -8.76 11.10
C TYR A 273 10.73 -9.34 9.87
N SER A 274 10.40 -10.64 9.96
CA SER A 274 9.75 -11.40 8.88
C SER A 274 8.26 -11.05 8.75
N TYR A 275 7.64 -11.53 7.66
CA TYR A 275 6.19 -11.43 7.44
C TYR A 275 5.37 -11.96 8.65
N GLU A 276 5.77 -13.11 9.19
CA GLU A 276 5.10 -13.72 10.34
C GLU A 276 5.21 -12.83 11.58
N ALA A 277 6.38 -12.24 11.83
CA ALA A 277 6.61 -11.32 12.93
C ALA A 277 5.85 -10.00 12.77
N LYS A 278 5.54 -9.59 11.52
CA LYS A 278 4.78 -8.34 11.25
C LYS A 278 3.28 -8.47 11.50
N TYR A 279 2.68 -9.64 11.21
CA TYR A 279 1.23 -9.73 11.08
C TYR A 279 0.58 -10.86 11.87
N LEU A 280 1.33 -11.89 12.25
CA LEU A 280 0.80 -13.10 12.89
C LEU A 280 1.31 -13.31 14.32
N ASP A 281 2.43 -12.72 14.68
CA ASP A 281 3.03 -12.84 16.01
C ASP A 281 2.92 -11.51 16.75
N GLU A 282 1.96 -11.41 17.68
CA GLU A 282 1.80 -10.23 18.55
C GLU A 282 3.05 -9.93 19.41
N GLN A 283 3.98 -10.89 19.51
CA GLN A 283 5.24 -10.76 20.23
C GLN A 283 6.46 -10.60 19.30
N GLY A 284 6.28 -10.56 17.98
CA GLY A 284 7.38 -10.51 16.99
C GLY A 284 8.20 -9.22 17.04
N ALA A 285 7.58 -8.10 17.42
CA ALA A 285 8.24 -6.83 17.68
C ALA A 285 7.49 -6.03 18.74
N ALA A 286 8.21 -5.18 19.46
CA ALA A 286 7.60 -4.15 20.30
C ALA A 286 7.47 -2.86 19.48
N LEU A 287 6.32 -2.19 19.60
CA LEU A 287 6.07 -0.88 19.01
C LEU A 287 6.26 0.18 20.10
N GLU A 288 7.24 1.06 19.94
CA GLU A 288 7.40 2.23 20.81
C GLU A 288 6.76 3.45 20.13
N ILE A 289 5.63 3.91 20.65
CA ILE A 289 4.86 5.03 20.10
C ILE A 289 4.51 6.02 21.21
N PRO A 290 4.98 7.29 21.14
CA PRO A 290 5.96 7.79 20.19
C PRO A 290 7.36 7.18 20.41
N ALA A 291 8.19 7.19 19.35
CA ALA A 291 9.58 6.75 19.43
C ALA A 291 10.39 7.63 20.42
N LYS A 292 11.30 7.02 21.16
CA LYS A 292 12.18 7.74 22.09
C LYS A 292 13.30 8.46 21.31
N LEU A 293 12.99 9.62 20.77
CA LEU A 293 13.89 10.49 20.03
C LEU A 293 14.01 11.86 20.73
N SER A 294 15.09 12.61 20.45
CA SER A 294 15.14 14.02 20.81
C SER A 294 14.11 14.83 20.00
N GLU A 295 13.72 16.01 20.49
CA GLU A 295 12.82 16.90 19.75
C GLU A 295 13.37 17.26 18.38
N GLU A 296 14.68 17.53 18.28
CA GLU A 296 15.37 17.81 17.03
C GLU A 296 15.29 16.64 16.03
N MET A 297 15.57 15.40 16.49
CA MET A 297 15.47 14.20 15.66
C MET A 297 14.02 13.91 15.25
N THR A 298 13.07 14.10 16.15
CA THR A 298 11.64 13.96 15.87
C THR A 298 11.21 14.87 14.74
N GLU A 299 11.63 16.14 14.81
CA GLU A 299 11.29 17.11 13.75
C GLU A 299 12.01 16.80 12.44
N GLN A 300 13.25 16.34 12.50
CA GLN A 300 13.99 15.91 11.31
C GLN A 300 13.31 14.71 10.60
N VAL A 301 12.85 13.72 11.37
CA VAL A 301 12.07 12.59 10.82
C VAL A 301 10.81 13.07 10.11
N ARG A 302 10.04 13.97 10.75
CA ARG A 302 8.81 14.53 10.19
C ARG A 302 9.05 15.30 8.90
N GLN A 303 10.04 16.17 8.88
CA GLN A 303 10.40 16.97 7.70
C GLN A 303 10.85 16.07 6.55
N LEU A 304 11.67 15.07 6.84
CA LEU A 304 12.17 14.14 5.83
C LEU A 304 11.07 13.21 5.31
N ALA A 305 10.12 12.81 6.17
CA ALA A 305 8.94 12.03 5.75
C ALA A 305 8.08 12.81 4.76
N VAL A 306 7.78 14.08 5.06
CA VAL A 306 7.03 14.96 4.14
C VAL A 306 7.81 15.19 2.84
N ALA A 307 9.13 15.41 2.92
CA ALA A 307 9.96 15.60 1.75
C ALA A 307 9.99 14.38 0.84
N ALA A 308 10.15 13.17 1.40
CA ALA A 308 10.12 11.92 0.66
C ALA A 308 8.74 11.69 0.02
N TYR A 309 7.66 11.90 0.76
CA TYR A 309 6.29 11.77 0.30
C TYR A 309 5.99 12.67 -0.92
N ARG A 310 6.39 13.96 -0.85
CA ARG A 310 6.24 14.91 -1.97
C ARG A 310 7.11 14.54 -3.17
N THR A 311 8.36 14.15 -2.94
CA THR A 311 9.29 13.74 -4.00
C THR A 311 8.76 12.55 -4.79
N LEU A 312 8.07 11.63 -4.13
CA LEU A 312 7.48 10.44 -4.74
C LEU A 312 6.06 10.66 -5.27
N CYS A 313 5.59 11.91 -5.32
CA CYS A 313 4.27 12.29 -5.84
C CYS A 313 3.11 11.55 -5.12
N CYS A 314 3.25 11.27 -3.84
CA CYS A 314 2.19 10.66 -3.05
C CYS A 314 1.09 11.65 -2.70
N GLU A 315 -0.13 11.16 -2.56
CA GLU A 315 -1.33 11.89 -2.17
C GLU A 315 -2.13 11.06 -1.17
N GLY A 316 -2.99 11.69 -0.39
CA GLY A 316 -3.85 11.06 0.59
C GLY A 316 -3.10 10.55 1.80
N MET A 317 -2.39 9.43 1.67
CA MET A 317 -1.68 8.77 2.77
C MET A 317 -0.37 8.13 2.33
N GLY A 318 0.51 7.90 3.30
CA GLY A 318 1.72 7.10 3.14
C GLY A 318 2.43 6.91 4.48
N ARG A 319 3.24 5.87 4.59
CA ARG A 319 4.15 5.66 5.72
C ARG A 319 5.57 5.61 5.19
N VAL A 320 6.43 6.45 5.73
CA VAL A 320 7.85 6.48 5.40
C VAL A 320 8.63 5.76 6.49
N ASP A 321 9.42 4.78 6.07
CA ASP A 321 10.19 3.92 6.97
C ASP A 321 11.67 4.30 6.87
N PHE A 322 12.33 4.47 8.01
CA PHE A 322 13.68 5.00 8.14
C PHE A 322 14.60 4.05 8.90
N PHE A 323 15.88 4.15 8.58
CA PHE A 323 16.96 3.66 9.43
C PHE A 323 17.64 4.84 10.13
N LEU A 324 17.62 4.85 11.46
CA LEU A 324 18.41 5.77 12.29
C LEU A 324 19.68 5.04 12.72
N THR A 325 20.81 5.39 12.12
CA THR A 325 22.11 4.77 12.39
C THR A 325 22.66 5.15 13.76
N ARG A 326 23.65 4.41 14.27
CA ARG A 326 24.28 4.68 15.57
C ARG A 326 25.02 6.02 15.61
N ASP A 327 25.51 6.52 14.47
CA ASP A 327 26.16 7.81 14.31
C ASP A 327 25.16 8.96 14.05
N GLY A 328 23.84 8.67 14.17
CA GLY A 328 22.78 9.69 14.10
C GLY A 328 22.33 10.07 12.70
N ARG A 329 22.76 9.36 11.63
CA ARG A 329 22.25 9.60 10.28
C ARG A 329 20.86 8.97 10.12
N LEU A 330 19.94 9.72 9.51
CA LEU A 330 18.60 9.28 9.16
C LEU A 330 18.55 8.95 7.66
N LEU A 331 18.20 7.73 7.31
CA LEU A 331 18.15 7.23 5.94
C LEU A 331 16.75 6.74 5.62
N VAL A 332 16.14 7.20 4.50
CA VAL A 332 14.85 6.68 4.03
C VAL A 332 15.04 5.30 3.44
N GLY A 333 14.41 4.30 4.02
CA GLY A 333 14.40 2.91 3.57
C GLY A 333 13.41 2.67 2.46
N GLU A 334 12.12 2.96 2.74
CA GLU A 334 11.01 2.79 1.80
C GLU A 334 9.83 3.71 2.13
N ILE A 335 8.85 3.78 1.22
CA ILE A 335 7.54 4.35 1.44
C ILE A 335 6.46 3.31 1.16
N ASN A 336 5.43 3.26 2.01
CA ASN A 336 4.26 2.42 1.84
C ASN A 336 3.06 3.30 1.51
N THR A 337 2.53 3.20 0.29
CA THR A 337 1.46 4.08 -0.21
C THR A 337 0.07 3.64 0.22
N ILE A 338 -0.10 2.35 0.57
CA ILE A 338 -1.29 1.80 1.23
C ILE A 338 -0.82 1.05 2.49
N PRO A 339 -0.46 1.75 3.57
CA PRO A 339 -0.01 1.10 4.80
C PRO A 339 -1.11 0.25 5.41
N GLY A 340 -0.74 -0.73 6.24
CA GLY A 340 -1.71 -1.56 6.94
C GLY A 340 -2.66 -0.76 7.84
N PHE A 341 -3.92 -1.18 7.89
CA PHE A 341 -5.00 -0.55 8.66
C PHE A 341 -5.60 -1.46 9.74
N THR A 342 -4.88 -2.51 10.15
CA THR A 342 -5.33 -3.31 11.30
C THR A 342 -5.20 -2.52 12.60
N LYS A 343 -5.88 -2.95 13.67
CA LYS A 343 -5.81 -2.31 15.00
C LYS A 343 -4.39 -2.27 15.59
N ILE A 344 -3.48 -3.13 15.11
CA ILE A 344 -2.08 -3.16 15.53
C ILE A 344 -1.12 -2.47 14.56
N SER A 345 -1.62 -2.03 13.39
CA SER A 345 -0.79 -1.39 12.36
C SER A 345 -0.25 -0.02 12.82
N MET A 346 0.99 0.25 12.43
CA MET A 346 1.67 1.50 12.80
C MET A 346 0.96 2.75 12.27
N TYR A 347 0.52 2.74 11.01
CA TYR A 347 -0.05 3.94 10.39
C TYR A 347 -1.18 4.58 11.23
N PRO A 348 -2.27 3.87 11.58
CA PRO A 348 -3.32 4.45 12.42
C PRO A 348 -2.85 4.75 13.84
N LYS A 349 -1.97 3.92 14.42
CA LYS A 349 -1.47 4.17 15.79
C LYS A 349 -0.62 5.43 15.90
N LEU A 350 0.16 5.75 14.88
CA LEU A 350 0.95 6.99 14.86
C LEU A 350 0.05 8.22 14.78
N TRP A 351 -1.08 8.13 14.06
CA TRP A 351 -2.07 9.20 14.03
C TRP A 351 -2.83 9.32 15.33
N GLU A 352 -3.20 8.21 15.96
CA GLU A 352 -3.83 8.22 17.29
C GLU A 352 -2.92 8.87 18.33
N ALA A 353 -1.63 8.53 18.35
CA ALA A 353 -0.62 9.19 19.20
C ALA A 353 -0.41 10.67 18.86
N SER A 354 -0.79 11.10 17.66
CA SER A 354 -0.76 12.50 17.22
C SER A 354 -2.08 13.24 17.44
N GLY A 355 -3.08 12.59 18.08
CA GLY A 355 -4.35 13.19 18.45
C GLY A 355 -5.47 13.03 17.42
N LEU A 356 -5.28 12.22 16.36
CA LEU A 356 -6.31 11.93 15.36
C LEU A 356 -6.80 10.49 15.54
N SER A 357 -8.05 10.34 15.96
CA SER A 357 -8.65 9.01 16.17
C SER A 357 -8.79 8.23 14.85
N PHE A 358 -8.93 6.91 14.94
CA PHE A 358 -9.05 6.06 13.75
C PHE A 358 -10.25 6.44 12.87
N ALA A 359 -11.40 6.78 13.46
CA ALA A 359 -12.58 7.21 12.71
C ALA A 359 -12.36 8.57 12.02
N GLU A 360 -11.77 9.55 12.71
CA GLU A 360 -11.43 10.85 12.13
C GLU A 360 -10.40 10.72 11.01
N LEU A 361 -9.44 9.80 11.14
CA LEU A 361 -8.45 9.49 10.09
C LEU A 361 -9.16 8.99 8.81
N LEU A 362 -10.13 8.07 8.94
CA LEU A 362 -10.91 7.57 7.80
C LEU A 362 -11.73 8.69 7.14
N ASP A 363 -12.41 9.53 7.93
CA ASP A 363 -13.14 10.69 7.41
C ASP A 363 -12.20 11.63 6.64
N ARG A 364 -11.03 11.93 7.21
CA ARG A 364 -10.05 12.80 6.55
C ARG A 364 -9.51 12.19 5.24
N LEU A 365 -9.26 10.90 5.20
CA LEU A 365 -8.85 10.20 3.97
C LEU A 365 -9.93 10.27 2.88
N ILE A 366 -11.20 10.14 3.25
CA ILE A 366 -12.33 10.30 2.33
C ILE A 366 -12.37 11.72 1.76
N GLU A 367 -12.21 12.74 2.61
CA GLU A 367 -12.17 14.14 2.18
C GLU A 367 -11.02 14.40 1.19
N LEU A 368 -9.82 13.94 1.52
CA LEU A 368 -8.64 14.09 0.66
C LEU A 368 -8.83 13.41 -0.71
N ALA A 369 -9.45 12.23 -0.73
CA ALA A 369 -9.74 11.53 -1.98
C ALA A 369 -10.72 12.32 -2.87
N LEU A 370 -11.77 12.87 -2.28
CA LEU A 370 -12.75 13.70 -3.00
C LEU A 370 -12.13 15.00 -3.50
N GLU A 371 -11.26 15.62 -2.70
CA GLU A 371 -10.51 16.82 -3.07
C GLU A 371 -9.60 16.58 -4.28
N CYS A 372 -8.80 15.49 -4.26
CA CYS A 372 -7.97 15.07 -5.39
C CYS A 372 -8.80 14.81 -6.65
N HIS A 373 -9.90 14.08 -6.51
CA HIS A 373 -10.77 13.75 -7.62
C HIS A 373 -11.35 15.01 -8.26
N GLU A 374 -11.88 15.94 -7.45
CA GLU A 374 -12.46 17.19 -7.96
C GLU A 374 -11.38 18.08 -8.61
N ARG A 375 -10.16 18.13 -8.06
CA ARG A 375 -9.02 18.83 -8.65
C ARG A 375 -8.70 18.31 -10.05
N ARG A 376 -8.63 16.97 -10.21
CA ARG A 376 -8.35 16.31 -11.51
C ARG A 376 -9.47 16.55 -12.52
N ARG A 377 -10.74 16.52 -12.09
CA ARG A 377 -11.90 16.78 -12.96
C ARG A 377 -11.92 18.18 -13.57
N ARG A 378 -11.31 19.17 -12.93
CA ARG A 378 -11.21 20.57 -13.44
C ARG A 378 -10.15 20.75 -14.52
N LEU A 379 -9.26 19.79 -14.69
CA LEU A 379 -8.22 19.88 -15.70
C LEU A 379 -8.81 19.70 -17.10
N LYS A 380 -8.39 20.55 -18.04
CA LYS A 380 -8.77 20.43 -19.44
C LYS A 380 -7.97 19.30 -20.09
N ILE A 381 -8.64 18.37 -20.74
CA ILE A 381 -8.06 17.26 -21.51
C ILE A 381 -8.27 17.41 -23.01
N GLU A 382 -9.06 18.40 -23.45
CA GLU A 382 -9.34 18.66 -24.85
C GLU A 382 -8.89 20.09 -25.24
N HIS A 383 -8.47 20.24 -26.49
CA HIS A 383 -8.29 21.56 -27.10
C HIS A 383 -9.69 22.12 -27.46
N SER A 384 -10.15 23.10 -26.72
CA SER A 384 -11.31 23.91 -27.08
C SER A 384 -10.92 24.98 -28.08
#